data_87ca6fad344ad4400710a470e60b1cc3
#
_entry.id   87ca6fad344ad4400710a470e60b1cc3
#
_cell.length_a   1.000
_cell.length_b   1.000
_cell.length_c   1.000
_cell.angle_alpha   90.00
_cell.angle_beta   90.00
_cell.angle_gamma   90.00
#
_symmetry.space_group_name_H-M   'P 1'
#
loop_
_entity.id
_entity.type
_entity.pdbx_description
1 polymer ?
#
loop_
_entity_poly.entity_id
_entity_poly.type
_entity_poly.pdbx_seq_one_letter_code
_entity_poly.pdbx_strand_id
1 'polypeptide(L)'
;MLSKIGDSRFVLIGKFDTESKDVLGTAPTKIAYRLNVTLAVGDGFDGTRYAVESLSLKGVGNTEEKAVLNAIKNISGNNEKIANLMRTGRQRIIDYYNTNFRNIIAKAKQLANNDQFDEAMYTLVGFPEECEGYQQSLDLINEIYMMQLDRQAKEVLKEAQALWAGDPSEENAPKVMEILSQIDSKSN
;
A
#
# COMPACT_ATOMS: atom_id res chain seq x y z
N MET A 1 7.18 8.86 -8.78
CA MET A 1 7.44 7.64 -7.97
C MET A 1 6.28 7.29 -7.02
N LEU A 2 5.47 8.23 -6.60
CA LEU A 2 4.31 8.05 -5.69
C LEU A 2 3.11 7.30 -6.32
N SER A 3 2.94 7.32 -7.66
CA SER A 3 1.80 6.66 -8.33
C SER A 3 1.77 5.12 -8.23
N LYS A 4 2.88 4.50 -7.84
CA LYS A 4 2.96 3.02 -7.67
C LYS A 4 2.71 2.55 -6.23
N ILE A 5 2.70 3.45 -5.24
CA ILE A 5 2.54 3.10 -3.82
C ILE A 5 1.05 2.96 -3.49
N GLY A 6 0.18 3.78 -4.09
CA GLY A 6 -1.27 3.74 -3.84
C GLY A 6 -1.96 2.45 -4.28
N ASP A 7 -1.52 1.86 -5.40
CA ASP A 7 -2.14 0.66 -5.98
C ASP A 7 -1.93 -0.63 -5.16
N SER A 8 -0.99 -0.64 -4.20
CA SER A 8 -0.65 -1.82 -3.40
C SER A 8 -1.17 -1.78 -1.96
N ARG A 9 -1.82 -0.70 -1.53
CA ARG A 9 -2.29 -0.57 -0.15
C ARG A 9 -3.45 -1.53 0.15
N PHE A 10 -4.46 -1.56 -0.71
CA PHE A 10 -5.58 -2.48 -0.54
C PHE A 10 -5.29 -3.80 -1.21
N VAL A 11 -5.41 -4.87 -0.44
CA VAL A 11 -5.03 -6.23 -0.85
C VAL A 11 -6.19 -7.19 -0.72
N LEU A 12 -6.23 -8.17 -1.62
CA LEU A 12 -7.07 -9.36 -1.50
C LEU A 12 -6.19 -10.51 -0.98
N ILE A 13 -6.50 -11.00 0.20
CA ILE A 13 -5.77 -12.10 0.85
C ILE A 13 -6.64 -13.34 0.86
N GLY A 14 -6.04 -14.49 0.55
CA GLY A 14 -6.71 -15.79 0.57
C GLY A 14 -6.06 -16.76 1.54
N LYS A 15 -6.86 -17.41 2.40
CA LYS A 15 -6.48 -18.60 3.15
C LYS A 15 -7.16 -19.81 2.53
N PHE A 16 -6.41 -20.87 2.27
CA PHE A 16 -6.87 -22.09 1.63
C PHE A 16 -6.69 -23.27 2.59
N ASP A 17 -7.77 -23.98 2.87
CA ASP A 17 -7.76 -25.18 3.68
C ASP A 17 -8.38 -26.33 2.85
N THR A 18 -7.76 -27.52 2.86
CA THR A 18 -8.33 -28.70 2.21
C THR A 18 -9.53 -29.23 3.02
N GLU A 19 -10.68 -29.28 2.38
CA GLU A 19 -11.91 -29.87 2.97
C GLU A 19 -11.98 -31.37 2.71
N SER A 20 -11.78 -31.80 1.45
CA SER A 20 -11.74 -33.20 1.07
C SER A 20 -10.84 -33.47 -0.15
N LYS A 21 -10.39 -34.72 -0.22
CA LYS A 21 -9.65 -35.28 -1.35
C LYS A 21 -10.25 -36.64 -1.68
N ASP A 22 -10.76 -36.80 -2.89
CA ASP A 22 -11.39 -38.01 -3.38
C ASP A 22 -10.66 -38.53 -4.62
N VAL A 23 -10.44 -39.84 -4.67
CA VAL A 23 -9.90 -40.51 -5.86
C VAL A 23 -11.08 -41.06 -6.67
N LEU A 24 -11.26 -40.58 -7.88
CA LEU A 24 -12.34 -40.99 -8.76
C LEU A 24 -11.91 -42.21 -9.59
N GLY A 25 -12.69 -43.29 -9.54
CA GLY A 25 -12.44 -44.54 -10.25
C GLY A 25 -12.73 -44.40 -11.77
N THR A 26 -12.17 -43.38 -12.43
CA THR A 26 -12.30 -43.16 -13.88
C THR A 26 -11.07 -43.72 -14.61
N ALA A 27 -11.16 -43.93 -15.92
CA ALA A 27 -10.03 -44.28 -16.77
C ALA A 27 -9.69 -43.12 -17.73
N PRO A 28 -8.59 -42.36 -17.53
CA PRO A 28 -7.61 -42.46 -16.44
C PRO A 28 -8.18 -42.01 -15.08
N THR A 29 -7.58 -42.49 -13.99
CA THR A 29 -7.91 -42.08 -12.63
C THR A 29 -7.78 -40.58 -12.46
N LYS A 30 -8.75 -39.96 -11.80
CA LYS A 30 -8.78 -38.54 -11.49
C LYS A 30 -8.84 -38.31 -9.98
N ILE A 31 -8.31 -37.19 -9.56
CA ILE A 31 -8.36 -36.71 -8.17
C ILE A 31 -9.26 -35.49 -8.11
N ALA A 32 -10.22 -35.50 -7.20
CA ALA A 32 -11.05 -34.34 -6.91
C ALA A 32 -10.63 -33.73 -5.56
N TYR A 33 -10.36 -32.43 -5.57
CA TYR A 33 -10.12 -31.63 -4.37
C TYR A 33 -11.28 -30.69 -4.13
N ARG A 34 -11.67 -30.58 -2.86
CA ARG A 34 -12.52 -29.51 -2.36
C ARG A 34 -11.71 -28.67 -1.39
N LEU A 35 -11.68 -27.36 -1.64
CA LEU A 35 -10.93 -26.38 -0.86
C LEU A 35 -11.91 -25.42 -0.21
N ASN A 36 -11.79 -25.22 1.09
CA ASN A 36 -12.40 -24.08 1.78
C ASN A 36 -11.47 -22.89 1.63
N VAL A 37 -11.98 -21.82 1.03
CA VAL A 37 -11.23 -20.60 0.75
C VAL A 37 -11.89 -19.46 1.52
N THR A 38 -11.10 -18.81 2.37
CA THR A 38 -11.52 -17.57 3.03
C THR A 38 -10.75 -16.42 2.37
N LEU A 39 -11.48 -15.53 1.69
CA LEU A 39 -10.95 -14.34 1.07
C LEU A 39 -11.24 -13.12 1.93
N ALA A 40 -10.28 -12.22 2.07
CA ALA A 40 -10.43 -10.96 2.78
C ALA A 40 -9.90 -9.79 1.95
N VAL A 41 -10.68 -8.72 1.86
CA VAL A 41 -10.24 -7.40 1.39
C VAL A 41 -9.77 -6.62 2.60
N GLY A 42 -8.53 -6.13 2.56
CA GLY A 42 -7.95 -5.43 3.71
C GLY A 42 -6.91 -4.39 3.32
N ASP A 43 -6.42 -3.68 4.32
CA ASP A 43 -5.29 -2.77 4.22
C ASP A 43 -3.99 -3.56 4.47
N GLY A 44 -3.08 -3.52 3.51
CA GLY A 44 -1.80 -4.22 3.59
C GLY A 44 -0.79 -3.59 4.56
N PHE A 45 -1.04 -2.36 5.03
CA PHE A 45 -0.15 -1.66 5.96
C PHE A 45 -0.54 -1.88 7.42
N ASP A 46 -1.81 -1.70 7.76
CA ASP A 46 -2.26 -1.79 9.16
C ASP A 46 -3.00 -3.09 9.49
N GLY A 47 -3.28 -3.93 8.48
CA GLY A 47 -3.97 -5.20 8.64
C GLY A 47 -5.48 -5.09 8.85
N THR A 48 -6.06 -3.90 8.70
CA THR A 48 -7.51 -3.69 8.79
C THR A 48 -8.23 -4.52 7.73
N ARG A 49 -9.24 -5.30 8.13
CA ARG A 49 -10.09 -6.10 7.24
C ARG A 49 -11.41 -5.40 7.00
N TYR A 50 -11.68 -5.06 5.74
CA TYR A 50 -12.92 -4.39 5.33
C TYR A 50 -14.03 -5.35 4.96
N ALA A 51 -13.71 -6.48 4.33
CA ALA A 51 -14.69 -7.51 4.01
C ALA A 51 -14.05 -8.90 4.02
N VAL A 52 -14.85 -9.91 4.37
CA VAL A 52 -14.43 -11.32 4.39
C VAL A 52 -15.55 -12.15 3.79
N GLU A 53 -15.20 -13.13 2.95
CA GLU A 53 -16.11 -14.10 2.37
C GLU A 53 -15.47 -15.49 2.38
N SER A 54 -16.28 -16.51 2.65
CA SER A 54 -15.83 -17.90 2.58
C SER A 54 -16.59 -18.65 1.49
N LEU A 55 -15.85 -19.44 0.71
CA LEU A 55 -16.39 -20.22 -0.39
C LEU A 55 -15.74 -21.60 -0.45
N SER A 56 -16.47 -22.59 -0.93
CA SER A 56 -15.94 -23.91 -1.24
C SER A 56 -15.68 -23.99 -2.76
N LEU A 57 -14.44 -24.35 -3.13
CA LEU A 57 -14.02 -24.53 -4.51
C LEU A 57 -13.73 -26.00 -4.78
N LYS A 58 -14.19 -26.49 -5.93
CA LYS A 58 -13.91 -27.86 -6.38
C LYS A 58 -13.05 -27.83 -7.63
N GLY A 59 -12.01 -28.66 -7.63
CA GLY A 59 -11.18 -28.91 -8.82
C GLY A 59 -10.94 -30.40 -9.02
N VAL A 60 -10.82 -30.80 -10.27
CA VAL A 60 -10.54 -32.19 -10.68
C VAL A 60 -9.33 -32.18 -11.59
N GLY A 61 -8.40 -33.11 -11.36
CA GLY A 61 -7.19 -33.26 -12.17
C GLY A 61 -6.68 -34.68 -12.20
N ASN A 62 -5.71 -34.97 -13.08
CA ASN A 62 -5.03 -36.25 -13.13
C ASN A 62 -3.93 -36.39 -12.05
N THR A 63 -3.55 -35.27 -11.44
CA THR A 63 -2.65 -35.18 -10.27
C THR A 63 -3.25 -34.25 -9.24
N GLU A 64 -2.74 -34.30 -8.00
CA GLU A 64 -3.18 -33.44 -6.90
C GLU A 64 -2.99 -31.95 -7.23
N GLU A 65 -1.80 -31.60 -7.74
CA GLU A 65 -1.45 -30.24 -8.09
C GLU A 65 -2.41 -29.69 -9.17
N LYS A 66 -2.73 -30.50 -10.18
CA LYS A 66 -3.68 -30.12 -11.22
C LYS A 66 -5.10 -29.94 -10.68
N ALA A 67 -5.53 -30.80 -9.74
CA ALA A 67 -6.82 -30.69 -9.12
C ALA A 67 -6.92 -29.39 -8.29
N VAL A 68 -5.90 -29.09 -7.45
CA VAL A 68 -5.81 -27.85 -6.66
C VAL A 68 -5.78 -26.62 -7.57
N LEU A 69 -4.92 -26.60 -8.59
CA LEU A 69 -4.86 -25.50 -9.56
C LEU A 69 -6.20 -25.26 -10.26
N ASN A 70 -6.91 -26.33 -10.63
CA ASN A 70 -8.22 -26.22 -11.24
C ASN A 70 -9.30 -25.71 -10.26
N ALA A 71 -9.18 -26.02 -8.96
CA ALA A 71 -10.04 -25.41 -7.95
C ALA A 71 -9.77 -23.90 -7.83
N ILE A 72 -8.50 -23.50 -7.75
CA ILE A 72 -8.09 -22.08 -7.61
C ILE A 72 -8.49 -21.25 -8.83
N LYS A 73 -8.46 -21.81 -10.05
CA LYS A 73 -8.90 -21.13 -11.28
C LYS A 73 -10.39 -20.70 -11.23
N ASN A 74 -11.20 -21.29 -10.34
CA ASN A 74 -12.58 -20.87 -10.14
C ASN A 74 -12.71 -19.60 -9.28
N ILE A 75 -11.59 -19.06 -8.76
CA ILE A 75 -11.55 -17.71 -8.16
C ILE A 75 -11.54 -16.71 -9.31
N SER A 76 -12.71 -16.21 -9.66
CA SER A 76 -12.88 -15.25 -10.76
C SER A 76 -13.94 -14.22 -10.40
N GLY A 77 -13.88 -13.05 -11.07
CA GLY A 77 -14.89 -11.99 -10.93
C GLY A 77 -16.31 -12.41 -11.35
N ASN A 78 -16.45 -13.52 -12.07
CA ASN A 78 -17.75 -14.09 -12.46
C ASN A 78 -18.42 -14.87 -11.30
N ASN A 79 -17.68 -15.16 -10.22
CA ASN A 79 -18.27 -15.76 -9.03
C ASN A 79 -18.99 -14.66 -8.24
N GLU A 80 -20.29 -14.80 -8.05
CA GLU A 80 -21.15 -13.80 -7.39
C GLU A 80 -20.68 -13.46 -5.97
N LYS A 81 -20.21 -14.44 -5.20
CA LYS A 81 -19.67 -14.21 -3.85
C LYS A 81 -18.43 -13.36 -3.89
N ILE A 82 -17.54 -13.59 -4.86
CA ILE A 82 -16.31 -12.82 -5.02
C ILE A 82 -16.64 -11.40 -5.49
N ALA A 83 -17.53 -11.26 -6.47
CA ALA A 83 -17.99 -9.95 -6.93
C ALA A 83 -18.63 -9.13 -5.79
N ASN A 84 -19.42 -9.80 -4.93
CA ASN A 84 -20.03 -9.19 -3.75
C ASN A 84 -18.97 -8.80 -2.70
N LEU A 85 -17.98 -9.67 -2.44
CA LEU A 85 -16.86 -9.39 -1.55
C LEU A 85 -16.12 -8.11 -1.99
N MET A 86 -15.78 -8.01 -3.27
CA MET A 86 -15.06 -6.85 -3.82
C MET A 86 -15.90 -5.56 -3.72
N ARG A 87 -17.19 -5.62 -4.05
CA ARG A 87 -18.09 -4.48 -3.94
C ARG A 87 -18.26 -4.03 -2.47
N THR A 88 -18.46 -4.96 -1.57
CA THR A 88 -18.60 -4.69 -0.13
C THR A 88 -17.30 -4.15 0.45
N GLY A 89 -16.16 -4.74 0.07
CA GLY A 89 -14.83 -4.26 0.48
C GLY A 89 -14.59 -2.82 0.06
N ARG A 90 -14.83 -2.50 -1.22
CA ARG A 90 -14.70 -1.15 -1.76
C ARG A 90 -15.60 -0.16 -1.00
N GLN A 91 -16.88 -0.49 -0.81
CA GLN A 91 -17.80 0.40 -0.10
C GLN A 91 -17.32 0.68 1.33
N ARG A 92 -16.92 -0.35 2.06
CA ARG A 92 -16.43 -0.19 3.44
C ARG A 92 -15.12 0.58 3.53
N ILE A 93 -14.24 0.49 2.54
CA ILE A 93 -13.07 1.34 2.43
C ILE A 93 -13.49 2.80 2.30
N ILE A 94 -14.39 3.12 1.37
CA ILE A 94 -14.90 4.47 1.15
C ILE A 94 -15.56 5.01 2.43
N ASP A 95 -16.43 4.24 3.06
CA ASP A 95 -17.12 4.61 4.30
C ASP A 95 -16.12 4.88 5.44
N TYR A 96 -15.09 4.05 5.57
CA TYR A 96 -14.02 4.23 6.56
C TYR A 96 -13.29 5.55 6.34
N TYR A 97 -12.86 5.83 5.10
CA TYR A 97 -12.14 7.05 4.79
C TYR A 97 -13.01 8.29 4.97
N ASN A 98 -14.26 8.28 4.51
CA ASN A 98 -15.19 9.39 4.71
C ASN A 98 -15.47 9.66 6.20
N THR A 99 -15.57 8.61 7.01
CA THR A 99 -15.79 8.76 8.45
C THR A 99 -14.57 9.28 9.19
N ASN A 100 -13.37 8.86 8.76
CA ASN A 100 -12.13 9.09 9.52
C ASN A 100 -11.21 10.14 8.90
N PHE A 101 -11.55 10.74 7.74
CA PHE A 101 -10.59 11.56 6.99
C PHE A 101 -9.99 12.70 7.82
N ARG A 102 -10.77 13.37 8.68
CA ARG A 102 -10.27 14.45 9.53
C ARG A 102 -9.19 13.98 10.51
N ASN A 103 -9.39 12.80 11.09
CA ASN A 103 -8.41 12.20 12.01
C ASN A 103 -7.14 11.75 11.28
N ILE A 104 -7.29 11.21 10.07
CA ILE A 104 -6.17 10.77 9.23
C ILE A 104 -5.34 11.98 8.81
N ILE A 105 -5.96 13.06 8.35
CA ILE A 105 -5.31 14.32 8.01
C ILE A 105 -4.59 14.92 9.24
N ALA A 106 -5.25 14.95 10.41
CA ALA A 106 -4.63 15.45 11.63
C ALA A 106 -3.41 14.64 12.06
N LYS A 107 -3.50 13.30 11.98
CA LYS A 107 -2.38 12.40 12.26
C LYS A 107 -1.20 12.64 11.31
N ALA A 108 -1.47 12.77 10.01
CA ALA A 108 -0.42 13.04 9.02
C ALA A 108 0.29 14.38 9.30
N LYS A 109 -0.46 15.44 9.65
CA LYS A 109 0.11 16.73 10.05
C LYS A 109 0.98 16.61 11.31
N GLN A 110 0.54 15.84 12.30
CA GLN A 110 1.34 15.60 13.50
C GLN A 110 2.65 14.88 13.21
N LEU A 111 2.61 13.85 12.35
CA LEU A 111 3.80 13.12 11.93
C LEU A 111 4.79 14.06 11.18
N ALA A 112 4.29 14.86 10.25
CA ALA A 112 5.10 15.83 9.51
C ALA A 112 5.76 16.88 10.43
N ASN A 113 5.03 17.37 11.43
CA ASN A 113 5.58 18.30 12.43
C ASN A 113 6.68 17.69 13.31
N ASN A 114 6.74 16.36 13.37
CA ASN A 114 7.78 15.60 14.06
C ASN A 114 8.91 15.15 13.12
N ASP A 115 9.02 15.73 11.92
CA ASP A 115 9.97 15.35 10.87
C ASP A 115 9.80 13.88 10.37
N GLN A 116 8.66 13.24 10.65
CA GLN A 116 8.31 11.88 10.18
C GLN A 116 7.57 11.96 8.82
N PHE A 117 8.24 12.53 7.82
CA PHE A 117 7.62 12.88 6.54
C PHE A 117 7.14 11.67 5.75
N ASP A 118 7.92 10.61 5.68
CA ASP A 118 7.56 9.40 4.94
C ASP A 118 6.32 8.73 5.56
N GLU A 119 6.28 8.59 6.89
CA GLU A 119 5.13 8.03 7.59
C GLU A 119 3.88 8.91 7.44
N ALA A 120 4.05 10.23 7.44
CA ALA A 120 2.98 11.17 7.19
C ALA A 120 2.38 11.00 5.78
N MET A 121 3.23 10.93 4.75
CA MET A 121 2.80 10.69 3.37
C MET A 121 2.16 9.31 3.22
N TYR A 122 2.71 8.25 3.82
CA TYR A 122 2.10 6.92 3.81
C TYR A 122 0.71 6.88 4.43
N THR A 123 0.47 7.69 5.47
CA THR A 123 -0.84 7.80 6.10
C THR A 123 -1.89 8.34 5.13
N LEU A 124 -1.49 9.21 4.19
CA LEU A 124 -2.36 9.89 3.22
C LEU A 124 -2.51 9.14 1.89
N VAL A 125 -1.48 8.39 1.49
CA VAL A 125 -1.53 7.56 0.27
C VAL A 125 -2.53 6.43 0.47
N GLY A 126 -3.59 6.39 -0.30
CA GLY A 126 -4.60 5.35 -0.24
C GLY A 126 -6.01 5.88 0.01
N PHE A 127 -6.18 7.22 0.07
CA PHE A 127 -7.52 7.78 -0.03
C PHE A 127 -8.12 7.44 -1.40
N PRO A 128 -9.27 6.74 -1.46
CA PRO A 128 -9.97 6.55 -2.73
C PRO A 128 -10.43 7.90 -3.30
N GLU A 129 -10.40 8.00 -4.64
CA GLU A 129 -10.80 9.24 -5.35
C GLU A 129 -12.24 9.69 -5.03
N GLU A 130 -13.10 8.74 -4.69
CA GLU A 130 -14.50 8.98 -4.35
C GLU A 130 -14.70 9.54 -2.94
N CYS A 131 -13.66 9.61 -2.12
CA CYS A 131 -13.77 10.10 -0.74
C CYS A 131 -13.69 11.61 -0.65
N GLU A 132 -14.45 12.18 0.29
CA GLU A 132 -14.49 13.64 0.55
C GLU A 132 -13.09 14.22 0.87
N GLY A 133 -12.24 13.43 1.53
CA GLY A 133 -10.89 13.83 1.91
C GLY A 133 -9.83 13.68 0.83
N TYR A 134 -10.16 13.17 -0.36
CA TYR A 134 -9.18 12.84 -1.40
C TYR A 134 -8.33 14.04 -1.83
N GLN A 135 -8.95 15.12 -2.27
CA GLN A 135 -8.23 16.31 -2.71
C GLN A 135 -7.39 16.91 -1.57
N GLN A 136 -7.94 16.96 -0.36
CA GLN A 136 -7.21 17.46 0.80
C GLN A 136 -6.01 16.59 1.16
N SER A 137 -6.10 15.26 0.94
CA SER A 137 -4.96 14.36 1.14
C SER A 137 -3.84 14.60 0.14
N LEU A 138 -4.17 14.85 -1.14
CA LEU A 138 -3.20 15.17 -2.19
C LEU A 138 -2.49 16.51 -1.91
N ASP A 139 -3.24 17.52 -1.53
CA ASP A 139 -2.69 18.84 -1.21
C ASP A 139 -1.72 18.73 -0.03
N LEU A 140 -2.11 17.99 1.01
CA LEU A 140 -1.25 17.78 2.18
C LEU A 140 -0.01 16.92 1.88
N ILE A 141 -0.10 15.94 0.98
CA ILE A 141 1.09 15.20 0.51
C ILE A 141 2.11 16.15 -0.11
N ASN A 142 1.64 17.08 -0.96
CA ASN A 142 2.51 18.07 -1.59
C ASN A 142 3.12 19.03 -0.55
N GLU A 143 2.34 19.50 0.43
CA GLU A 143 2.85 20.33 1.53
C GLU A 143 3.94 19.57 2.33
N ILE A 144 3.69 18.33 2.70
CA ILE A 144 4.65 17.50 3.46
C ILE A 144 5.91 17.24 2.65
N TYR A 145 5.78 17.00 1.37
CA TYR A 145 6.95 16.82 0.48
C TYR A 145 7.81 18.08 0.44
N MET A 146 7.21 19.27 0.34
CA MET A 146 7.95 20.54 0.40
C MET A 146 8.61 20.75 1.77
N MET A 147 7.92 20.42 2.89
CA MET A 147 8.53 20.47 4.22
C MET A 147 9.75 19.54 4.34
N GLN A 148 9.70 18.35 3.74
CA GLN A 148 10.82 17.42 3.70
C GLN A 148 12.01 18.00 2.92
N LEU A 149 11.78 18.60 1.75
CA LEU A 149 12.82 19.26 0.96
C LEU A 149 13.46 20.44 1.72
N ASP A 150 12.64 21.28 2.34
CA ASP A 150 13.12 22.41 3.13
C ASP A 150 13.94 21.96 4.34
N ARG A 151 13.56 20.85 4.96
CA ARG A 151 14.31 20.26 6.07
C ARG A 151 15.68 19.75 5.61
N GLN A 152 15.70 19.02 4.51
CA GLN A 152 16.95 18.54 3.90
C GLN A 152 17.85 19.70 3.47
N ALA A 153 17.30 20.73 2.84
CA ALA A 153 18.05 21.93 2.45
C ALA A 153 18.69 22.64 3.65
N LYS A 154 17.95 22.77 4.77
CA LYS A 154 18.47 23.36 6.01
C LYS A 154 19.61 22.55 6.61
N GLU A 155 19.59 21.24 6.51
CA GLU A 155 20.66 20.37 7.01
C GLU A 155 21.92 20.51 6.12
N VAL A 156 21.75 20.47 4.81
CA VAL A 156 22.85 20.71 3.85
C VAL A 156 23.47 22.09 4.06
N LEU A 157 22.65 23.13 4.24
CA LEU A 157 23.13 24.48 4.51
C LEU A 157 23.94 24.56 5.81
N LYS A 158 23.48 23.91 6.88
CA LYS A 158 24.23 23.85 8.15
C LYS A 158 25.59 23.17 7.99
N GLU A 159 25.65 22.08 7.23
CA GLU A 159 26.88 21.37 6.93
C GLU A 159 27.85 22.25 6.15
N ALA A 160 27.37 22.90 5.10
CA ALA A 160 28.16 23.85 4.30
C ALA A 160 28.69 25.03 5.15
N GLN A 161 27.83 25.60 6.01
CA GLN A 161 28.21 26.68 6.93
C GLN A 161 29.26 26.23 7.97
N ALA A 162 29.10 25.02 8.53
CA ALA A 162 30.08 24.49 9.48
C ALA A 162 31.44 24.24 8.84
N LEU A 163 31.45 23.70 7.61
CA LEU A 163 32.68 23.49 6.84
C LEU A 163 33.40 24.83 6.53
N TRP A 164 32.63 25.82 6.08
CA TRP A 164 33.18 27.16 5.78
C TRP A 164 33.67 27.87 7.03
N ALA A 165 32.96 27.78 8.15
CA ALA A 165 33.36 28.40 9.40
C ALA A 165 34.64 27.79 9.99
N GLY A 166 34.89 26.50 9.71
CA GLY A 166 36.10 25.80 10.16
C GLY A 166 37.36 26.20 9.34
N ASP A 167 37.18 26.41 8.06
CA ASP A 167 38.28 26.79 7.14
C ASP A 167 37.74 27.66 5.98
N PRO A 168 37.74 29.01 6.12
CA PRO A 168 37.25 29.93 5.09
C PRO A 168 38.32 30.24 4.05
N SER A 169 38.91 29.23 3.42
CA SER A 169 39.95 29.37 2.42
C SER A 169 39.41 29.15 0.99
N GLU A 170 40.14 29.71 -0.01
CA GLU A 170 39.84 29.46 -1.41
C GLU A 170 39.96 27.97 -1.78
N GLU A 171 40.80 27.21 -1.11
CA GLU A 171 41.01 25.79 -1.32
C GLU A 171 39.79 24.98 -0.85
N ASN A 172 39.07 25.44 0.19
CA ASN A 172 37.90 24.81 0.74
C ASN A 172 36.57 25.20 0.04
N ALA A 173 36.57 26.33 -0.67
CA ALA A 173 35.37 26.83 -1.36
C ALA A 173 34.73 25.83 -2.34
N PRO A 174 35.46 25.02 -3.16
CA PRO A 174 34.85 24.02 -4.04
C PRO A 174 34.10 22.96 -3.30
N LYS A 175 34.56 22.52 -2.13
CA LYS A 175 33.88 21.51 -1.31
C LYS A 175 32.57 22.04 -0.73
N VAL A 176 32.55 23.29 -0.28
CA VAL A 176 31.36 23.97 0.19
C VAL A 176 30.31 24.08 -0.92
N MET A 177 30.75 24.43 -2.14
CA MET A 177 29.89 24.51 -3.31
C MET A 177 29.32 23.15 -3.72
N GLU A 178 30.10 22.08 -3.60
CA GLU A 178 29.66 20.71 -3.84
C GLU A 178 28.54 20.32 -2.87
N ILE A 179 28.68 20.61 -1.57
CA ILE A 179 27.66 20.39 -0.56
C ILE A 179 26.40 21.19 -0.91
N LEU A 180 26.52 22.49 -1.18
CA LEU A 180 25.38 23.36 -1.52
C LEU A 180 24.63 22.89 -2.79
N SER A 181 25.36 22.27 -3.74
CA SER A 181 24.77 21.76 -4.98
C SER A 181 23.77 20.60 -4.75
N GLN A 182 23.73 19.99 -3.56
CA GLN A 182 22.80 18.94 -3.19
C GLN A 182 21.41 19.49 -2.78
N ILE A 183 21.29 20.81 -2.61
CA ILE A 183 20.01 21.44 -2.29
C ILE A 183 19.09 21.34 -3.51
N ASP A 184 17.88 20.75 -3.30
CA ASP A 184 16.87 20.71 -4.36
C ASP A 184 16.39 22.13 -4.69
N SER A 185 16.29 22.42 -5.99
CA SER A 185 15.85 23.74 -6.47
C SER A 185 14.42 24.11 -6.11
N LYS A 186 13.64 23.16 -5.60
CA LYS A 186 12.25 23.36 -5.14
C LYS A 186 12.17 23.71 -3.65
N SER A 187 13.28 23.58 -2.89
CA SER A 187 13.32 24.01 -1.48
C SER A 187 13.29 25.54 -1.37
N ASN A 188 12.70 26.06 -0.31
CA ASN A 188 12.62 27.49 0.00
C ASN A 188 13.81 27.96 0.87
#